data_c2285827622985cef47f906a240e3f73
#
_entry.id   c2285827622985cef47f906a240e3f73
#
_cell.length_a   1.000
_cell.length_b   1.000
_cell.length_c   1.000
_cell.angle_alpha   90.00
_cell.angle_beta   90.00
_cell.angle_gamma   90.00
#
_symmetry.space_group_name_H-M   'P 1'
#
loop_
_entity.id
_entity.type
_entity.pdbx_description
1 polymer ?
#
loop_
_entity_poly.entity_id
_entity_poly.type
_entity_poly.pdbx_seq_one_letter_code
_entity_poly.pdbx_strand_id
1 'polypeptide(L)'
;SGVIKYGDAFTEAMEHGEWDLSKVDYNEVAKSQATLVYGQMNEPPGARASVALSGLSVAESFRDSGAESGKSTDILFFIDNIFRFTQAGSEVSALLGRMPSAVGYQPTLASEMGAMQERITSTKNGSITSIQAVYVPADDLTDPAPATTFTHLDATTVLSRKITELGIYPAV
;
A
#
# COMPACT_ATOMS: atom_id res chain seq x y z
N SER A 1 -16.25 -4.33 -16.02
CA SER A 1 -16.22 -5.49 -15.10
C SER A 1 -15.35 -5.16 -13.92
N GLY A 2 -15.94 -4.73 -12.84
CA GLY A 2 -15.17 -4.25 -11.72
C GLY A 2 -14.63 -5.38 -10.85
N VAL A 3 -13.42 -5.22 -10.42
CA VAL A 3 -12.85 -5.96 -9.29
C VAL A 3 -13.72 -5.74 -8.06
N ILE A 4 -14.26 -4.53 -7.91
CA ILE A 4 -15.26 -4.16 -6.89
C ILE A 4 -16.62 -4.05 -7.58
N LYS A 5 -17.62 -4.72 -7.03
CA LYS A 5 -19.00 -4.77 -7.53
C LYS A 5 -19.90 -4.01 -6.56
N TYR A 6 -20.56 -2.99 -7.05
CA TYR A 6 -21.45 -2.16 -6.23
C TYR A 6 -22.94 -2.42 -6.48
N GLY A 7 -23.27 -3.21 -7.51
CA GLY A 7 -24.62 -3.37 -8.05
C GLY A 7 -24.94 -2.37 -9.15
N ASP A 8 -25.90 -2.72 -10.00
CA ASP A 8 -26.21 -1.95 -11.21
C ASP A 8 -26.78 -0.56 -10.87
N ALA A 9 -27.66 -0.47 -9.88
CA ALA A 9 -28.28 0.79 -9.48
C ALA A 9 -27.28 1.85 -8.97
N PHE A 10 -26.20 1.42 -8.27
CA PHE A 10 -25.15 2.34 -7.84
C PHE A 10 -24.24 2.70 -9.02
N THR A 11 -23.94 1.73 -9.90
CA THR A 11 -23.11 1.95 -11.09
C THR A 11 -23.74 2.96 -12.04
N GLU A 12 -25.04 2.83 -12.32
CA GLU A 12 -25.80 3.80 -13.12
C GLU A 12 -25.81 5.20 -12.48
N ALA A 13 -26.01 5.28 -11.15
CA ALA A 13 -25.98 6.56 -10.45
C ALA A 13 -24.59 7.22 -10.55
N MET A 14 -23.51 6.46 -10.42
CA MET A 14 -22.14 6.94 -10.60
C MET A 14 -21.88 7.49 -11.99
N GLU A 15 -22.37 6.83 -13.03
CA GLU A 15 -22.24 7.30 -14.42
C GLU A 15 -22.93 8.65 -14.65
N HIS A 16 -23.99 8.92 -13.90
CA HIS A 16 -24.69 10.21 -13.88
C HIS A 16 -24.10 11.23 -12.88
N GLY A 17 -23.02 10.89 -12.20
CA GLY A 17 -22.36 11.76 -11.22
C GLY A 17 -23.03 11.81 -9.83
N GLU A 18 -23.95 10.91 -9.56
CA GLU A 18 -24.60 10.78 -8.26
C GLU A 18 -23.86 9.76 -7.36
N TRP A 19 -23.48 10.19 -6.16
CA TRP A 19 -22.83 9.35 -5.16
C TRP A 19 -23.80 9.02 -4.03
N ASP A 20 -24.78 8.16 -4.30
CA ASP A 20 -25.77 7.72 -3.33
C ASP A 20 -25.46 6.33 -2.80
N LEU A 21 -24.86 6.27 -1.61
CA LEU A 21 -24.47 5.01 -0.97
C LEU A 21 -25.67 4.12 -0.61
N SER A 22 -26.89 4.65 -0.58
CA SER A 22 -28.09 3.85 -0.33
C SER A 22 -28.43 2.89 -1.48
N LYS A 23 -27.90 3.16 -2.68
CA LYS A 23 -28.08 2.34 -3.88
C LYS A 23 -27.10 1.18 -3.98
N VAL A 24 -26.12 1.07 -3.05
CA VAL A 24 -25.13 -0.01 -3.05
C VAL A 24 -25.78 -1.33 -2.65
N ASP A 25 -25.62 -2.35 -3.50
CA ASP A 25 -26.02 -3.72 -3.16
C ASP A 25 -24.89 -4.46 -2.44
N TYR A 26 -25.03 -4.61 -1.14
CA TYR A 26 -24.03 -5.28 -0.30
C TYR A 26 -23.85 -6.77 -0.63
N ASN A 27 -24.84 -7.42 -1.24
CA ASN A 27 -24.68 -8.79 -1.71
C ASN A 27 -23.76 -8.87 -2.94
N GLU A 28 -23.82 -7.86 -3.81
CA GLU A 28 -22.87 -7.75 -4.92
C GLU A 28 -21.48 -7.34 -4.42
N VAL A 29 -21.39 -6.44 -3.44
CA VAL A 29 -20.10 -6.08 -2.80
C VAL A 29 -19.42 -7.32 -2.21
N ALA A 30 -20.16 -8.21 -1.59
CA ALA A 30 -19.61 -9.45 -1.02
C ALA A 30 -19.01 -10.40 -2.07
N LYS A 31 -19.38 -10.27 -3.34
CA LYS A 31 -18.80 -11.04 -4.47
C LYS A 31 -17.58 -10.35 -5.09
N SER A 32 -17.16 -9.22 -4.57
CA SER A 32 -15.99 -8.48 -5.06
C SER A 32 -14.70 -9.24 -4.75
N GLN A 33 -13.74 -9.13 -5.66
CA GLN A 33 -12.41 -9.73 -5.50
C GLN A 33 -11.41 -8.69 -4.98
N ALA A 34 -11.81 -7.93 -3.96
CA ALA A 34 -10.99 -6.91 -3.34
C ALA A 34 -11.19 -6.89 -1.84
N THR A 35 -10.11 -6.68 -1.12
CA THR A 35 -10.12 -6.46 0.33
C THR A 35 -9.46 -5.12 0.61
N LEU A 36 -10.14 -4.27 1.36
CA LEU A 36 -9.65 -2.94 1.75
C LEU A 36 -9.22 -2.99 3.21
N VAL A 37 -7.95 -2.68 3.45
CA VAL A 37 -7.37 -2.59 4.80
C VAL A 37 -6.78 -1.19 4.95
N TYR A 38 -7.24 -0.45 5.94
CA TYR A 38 -6.80 0.93 6.13
C TYR A 38 -6.67 1.29 7.61
N GLY A 39 -5.74 2.20 7.88
CA GLY A 39 -5.59 2.89 9.15
C GLY A 39 -5.69 4.39 8.91
N GLN A 40 -6.45 5.07 9.75
CA GLN A 40 -6.65 6.51 9.65
C GLN A 40 -5.46 7.27 10.24
N MET A 41 -5.26 8.51 9.77
CA MET A 41 -4.15 9.36 10.22
C MET A 41 -4.23 9.76 11.69
N ASN A 42 -5.44 9.77 12.26
CA ASN A 42 -5.70 10.11 13.66
C ASN A 42 -5.51 8.93 14.63
N GLU A 43 -5.22 7.75 14.12
CA GLU A 43 -4.95 6.59 14.97
C GLU A 43 -3.57 6.65 15.63
N PRO A 44 -3.37 5.97 16.77
CA PRO A 44 -2.05 5.87 17.40
C PRO A 44 -0.99 5.31 16.46
N PRO A 45 0.28 5.70 16.59
CA PRO A 45 1.34 5.27 15.68
C PRO A 45 1.54 3.75 15.64
N GLY A 46 1.32 3.05 16.75
CA GLY A 46 1.36 1.58 16.77
C GLY A 46 0.31 0.93 15.88
N ALA A 47 -0.92 1.45 15.86
CA ALA A 47 -1.98 0.98 14.97
C ALA A 47 -1.63 1.27 13.50
N ARG A 48 -1.15 2.47 13.18
CA ARG A 48 -0.72 2.84 11.83
C ARG A 48 0.45 2.01 11.32
N ALA A 49 1.39 1.64 12.18
CA ALA A 49 2.49 0.72 11.82
C ALA A 49 1.97 -0.70 11.56
N SER A 50 0.99 -1.16 12.34
CA SER A 50 0.46 -2.52 12.25
C SER A 50 -0.43 -2.75 11.04
N VAL A 51 -1.11 -1.71 10.53
CA VAL A 51 -2.08 -1.86 9.42
C VAL A 51 -1.42 -2.37 8.14
N ALA A 52 -0.22 -1.94 7.81
CA ALA A 52 0.52 -2.40 6.65
C ALA A 52 0.85 -3.90 6.74
N LEU A 53 1.29 -4.34 7.92
CA LEU A 53 1.59 -5.76 8.17
C LEU A 53 0.31 -6.61 8.17
N SER A 54 -0.79 -6.09 8.68
CA SER A 54 -2.09 -6.77 8.65
C SER A 54 -2.60 -6.94 7.21
N GLY A 55 -2.51 -5.88 6.39
CA GLY A 55 -2.86 -5.95 4.98
C GLY A 55 -2.03 -6.97 4.21
N LEU A 56 -0.73 -7.01 4.50
CA LEU A 56 0.17 -7.99 3.89
C LEU A 56 -0.16 -9.43 4.33
N SER A 57 -0.51 -9.64 5.61
CA SER A 57 -0.93 -10.97 6.09
C SER A 57 -2.22 -11.45 5.43
N VAL A 58 -3.15 -10.55 5.14
CA VAL A 58 -4.36 -10.88 4.35
C VAL A 58 -3.98 -11.26 2.93
N ALA A 59 -3.07 -10.52 2.28
CA ALA A 59 -2.61 -10.85 0.94
C ALA A 59 -1.91 -12.22 0.89
N GLU A 60 -1.06 -12.52 1.87
CA GLU A 60 -0.42 -13.83 2.02
C GLU A 60 -1.44 -14.96 2.21
N SER A 61 -2.46 -14.74 3.02
CA SER A 61 -3.54 -15.71 3.21
C SER A 61 -4.27 -16.05 1.91
N PHE A 62 -4.57 -15.04 1.09
CA PHE A 62 -5.17 -15.27 -0.23
C PHE A 62 -4.22 -15.97 -1.20
N ARG A 63 -2.94 -15.59 -1.24
CA ARG A 63 -1.94 -16.26 -2.07
C ARG A 63 -1.83 -17.74 -1.70
N ASP A 64 -1.76 -18.04 -0.41
CA ASP A 64 -1.49 -19.40 0.07
C ASP A 64 -2.75 -20.27 0.08
N SER A 65 -3.95 -19.69 0.05
CA SER A 65 -5.22 -20.45 -0.10
C SER A 65 -5.30 -21.22 -1.43
N GLY A 66 -4.54 -20.83 -2.43
CA GLY A 66 -4.40 -21.57 -3.69
C GLY A 66 -3.86 -22.99 -3.51
N ALA A 67 -3.10 -23.26 -2.45
CA ALA A 67 -2.56 -24.60 -2.16
C ALA A 67 -3.66 -25.63 -1.90
N GLU A 68 -4.73 -25.24 -1.22
CA GLU A 68 -5.86 -26.13 -0.89
C GLU A 68 -6.74 -26.41 -2.10
N SER A 69 -6.86 -25.45 -3.01
CA SER A 69 -7.69 -25.56 -4.22
C SER A 69 -6.94 -26.16 -5.42
N GLY A 70 -5.63 -26.37 -5.33
CA GLY A 70 -4.77 -26.79 -6.44
C GLY A 70 -4.63 -25.78 -7.57
N LYS A 71 -5.01 -24.50 -7.32
CA LYS A 71 -4.88 -23.39 -8.27
C LYS A 71 -3.95 -22.34 -7.69
N SER A 72 -2.98 -21.91 -8.47
CA SER A 72 -2.15 -20.74 -8.13
C SER A 72 -3.03 -19.50 -8.04
N THR A 73 -2.82 -18.69 -7.00
CA THR A 73 -3.52 -17.42 -6.80
C THR A 73 -2.53 -16.28 -6.88
N ASP A 74 -2.78 -15.35 -7.80
CA ASP A 74 -1.97 -14.16 -7.99
C ASP A 74 -2.69 -12.96 -7.38
N ILE A 75 -1.99 -12.26 -6.49
CA ILE A 75 -2.51 -11.12 -5.74
C ILE A 75 -1.86 -9.84 -6.25
N LEU A 76 -2.68 -8.85 -6.54
CA LEU A 76 -2.23 -7.49 -6.78
C LEU A 76 -2.42 -6.68 -5.49
N PHE A 77 -1.31 -6.24 -4.91
CA PHE A 77 -1.27 -5.60 -3.61
C PHE A 77 -0.90 -4.12 -3.74
N PHE A 78 -1.82 -3.24 -3.38
CA PHE A 78 -1.61 -1.80 -3.41
C PHE A 78 -1.29 -1.27 -2.02
N ILE A 79 -0.24 -0.45 -1.91
CA ILE A 79 0.13 0.26 -0.68
C ILE A 79 0.10 1.75 -0.96
N ASP A 80 -0.83 2.44 -0.36
CA ASP A 80 -0.95 3.90 -0.43
C ASP A 80 -1.00 4.51 0.98
N ASN A 81 0.09 4.96 1.55
CA ASN A 81 1.42 4.97 0.91
C ASN A 81 2.44 4.41 1.92
N ILE A 82 3.49 3.78 1.41
CA ILE A 82 4.50 3.09 2.24
C ILE A 82 5.26 4.03 3.19
N PHE A 83 5.39 5.31 2.85
CA PHE A 83 6.00 6.31 3.72
C PHE A 83 5.28 6.41 5.09
N ARG A 84 3.97 6.19 5.13
CA ARG A 84 3.20 6.23 6.38
C ARG A 84 3.57 5.10 7.34
N PHE A 85 3.92 3.95 6.82
CA PHE A 85 4.49 2.86 7.62
C PHE A 85 5.81 3.28 8.27
N THR A 86 6.71 3.87 7.50
CA THR A 86 7.99 4.39 8.00
C THR A 86 7.80 5.50 9.04
N GLN A 87 6.92 6.45 8.78
CA GLN A 87 6.61 7.55 9.70
C GLN A 87 6.06 7.02 11.03
N ALA A 88 5.12 6.08 11.00
CA ALA A 88 4.57 5.47 12.20
C ALA A 88 5.66 4.72 13.00
N GLY A 89 6.57 4.03 12.32
CA GLY A 89 7.73 3.38 12.94
C GLY A 89 8.65 4.38 13.65
N SER A 90 8.91 5.55 13.06
CA SER A 90 9.73 6.58 13.69
C SER A 90 9.07 7.16 14.94
N GLU A 91 7.76 7.39 14.91
CA GLU A 91 6.99 7.86 16.07
C GLU A 91 7.00 6.83 17.20
N VAL A 92 6.81 5.54 16.92
CA VAL A 92 6.91 4.47 17.90
C VAL A 92 8.32 4.41 18.51
N SER A 93 9.36 4.51 17.69
CA SER A 93 10.74 4.51 18.14
C SER A 93 11.04 5.67 19.10
N ALA A 94 10.53 6.86 18.78
CA ALA A 94 10.65 8.05 19.63
C ALA A 94 9.92 7.86 20.98
N LEU A 95 8.72 7.32 20.97
CA LEU A 95 7.94 7.00 22.19
C LEU A 95 8.68 5.99 23.09
N LEU A 96 9.44 5.07 22.50
CA LEU A 96 10.27 4.10 23.23
C LEU A 96 11.61 4.69 23.70
N GLY A 97 11.87 5.97 23.46
CA GLY A 97 13.11 6.63 23.86
C GLY A 97 14.36 6.16 23.13
N ARG A 98 14.21 5.57 21.95
CA ARG A 98 15.36 5.12 21.15
C ARG A 98 16.06 6.32 20.53
N MET A 99 17.40 6.28 20.48
CA MET A 99 18.18 7.32 19.83
C MET A 99 17.88 7.33 18.34
N PRO A 100 17.45 8.48 17.77
CA PRO A 100 17.15 8.57 16.34
C PRO A 100 18.41 8.43 15.48
N SER A 101 18.24 7.88 14.29
CA SER A 101 19.28 7.87 13.26
C SER A 101 19.20 9.14 12.39
N ALA A 102 19.81 9.11 11.20
CA ALA A 102 19.79 10.24 10.29
C ALA A 102 18.38 10.77 10.01
N VAL A 103 18.22 12.09 9.99
CA VAL A 103 16.97 12.81 9.71
C VAL A 103 15.82 12.46 10.70
N GLY A 104 16.15 11.91 11.87
CA GLY A 104 15.18 11.58 12.91
C GLY A 104 14.44 10.25 12.72
N TYR A 105 14.82 9.42 11.76
CA TYR A 105 14.23 8.10 11.59
C TYR A 105 14.71 7.10 12.65
N GLN A 106 13.96 6.01 12.81
CA GLN A 106 14.34 4.90 13.67
C GLN A 106 15.63 4.21 13.18
N PRO A 107 16.49 3.75 14.10
CA PRO A 107 17.71 3.02 13.72
C PRO A 107 17.41 1.68 13.03
N THR A 108 16.20 1.15 13.22
CA THR A 108 15.71 -0.12 12.65
C THR A 108 15.00 0.04 11.30
N LEU A 109 15.02 1.24 10.69
CA LEU A 109 14.30 1.54 9.44
C LEU A 109 14.57 0.50 8.35
N ALA A 110 15.83 0.21 8.06
CA ALA A 110 16.17 -0.72 6.99
C ALA A 110 15.71 -2.15 7.29
N SER A 111 15.82 -2.58 8.55
CA SER A 111 15.37 -3.92 8.97
C SER A 111 13.87 -4.06 8.93
N GLU A 112 13.13 -3.07 9.38
CA GLU A 112 11.66 -3.06 9.37
C GLU A 112 11.11 -3.03 7.94
N MET A 113 11.68 -2.18 7.09
CA MET A 113 11.32 -2.10 5.68
C MET A 113 11.65 -3.40 4.95
N GLY A 114 12.85 -3.95 5.15
CA GLY A 114 13.27 -5.21 4.55
C GLY A 114 12.38 -6.37 4.96
N ALA A 115 12.09 -6.50 6.25
CA ALA A 115 11.22 -7.55 6.77
C ALA A 115 9.80 -7.50 6.17
N MET A 116 9.27 -6.33 5.89
CA MET A 116 7.98 -6.16 5.22
C MET A 116 8.09 -6.49 3.72
N GLN A 117 9.06 -5.91 3.04
CA GLN A 117 9.21 -6.03 1.57
C GLN A 117 9.54 -7.46 1.13
N GLU A 118 10.36 -8.19 1.88
CA GLU A 118 10.71 -9.58 1.57
C GLU A 118 9.52 -10.57 1.64
N ARG A 119 8.46 -10.21 2.35
CA ARG A 119 7.21 -10.99 2.38
C ARG A 119 6.40 -10.85 1.08
N ILE A 120 6.64 -9.79 0.31
CA ILE A 120 6.02 -9.55 -1.00
C ILE A 120 6.78 -10.39 -2.02
N THR A 121 6.38 -11.63 -2.19
CA THR A 121 7.12 -12.59 -3.00
C THR A 121 6.21 -13.63 -3.63
N SER A 122 6.74 -14.30 -4.65
CA SER A 122 6.12 -15.47 -5.27
C SER A 122 6.48 -16.72 -4.49
N THR A 123 5.52 -17.62 -4.35
CA THR A 123 5.66 -18.94 -3.74
C THR A 123 5.19 -20.02 -4.71
N LYS A 124 5.22 -21.27 -4.28
CA LYS A 124 4.66 -22.38 -5.06
C LYS A 124 3.14 -22.29 -5.22
N ASN A 125 2.48 -21.54 -4.34
CA ASN A 125 1.02 -21.46 -4.25
C ASN A 125 0.45 -20.24 -4.99
N GLY A 126 1.28 -19.25 -5.32
CA GLY A 126 0.85 -18.05 -6.00
C GLY A 126 1.89 -16.92 -5.89
N SER A 127 1.52 -15.75 -6.36
CA SER A 127 2.39 -14.58 -6.34
C SER A 127 1.72 -13.37 -5.67
N ILE A 128 2.54 -12.47 -5.15
CA ILE A 128 2.12 -11.13 -4.76
C ILE A 128 2.90 -10.13 -5.60
N THR A 129 2.19 -9.38 -6.43
CA THR A 129 2.75 -8.23 -7.16
C THR A 129 2.29 -6.96 -6.46
N SER A 130 3.21 -6.09 -6.08
CA SER A 130 2.87 -4.86 -5.38
C SER A 130 3.03 -3.61 -6.24
N ILE A 131 2.12 -2.67 -6.03
CA ILE A 131 2.23 -1.30 -6.52
C ILE A 131 2.22 -0.40 -5.29
N GLN A 132 3.31 0.32 -5.08
CA GLN A 132 3.52 1.11 -3.87
C GLN A 132 3.65 2.58 -4.22
N ALA A 133 2.79 3.42 -3.64
CA ALA A 133 2.99 4.85 -3.66
C ALA A 133 4.06 5.22 -2.62
N VAL A 134 5.07 5.96 -3.05
CA VAL A 134 6.18 6.41 -2.19
C VAL A 134 6.17 7.92 -2.14
N TYR A 135 5.84 8.48 -0.97
CA TYR A 135 5.99 9.91 -0.75
C TYR A 135 7.46 10.26 -0.53
N VAL A 136 7.93 11.27 -1.24
CA VAL A 136 9.31 11.78 -1.15
C VAL A 136 9.29 13.13 -0.44
N PRO A 137 9.74 13.22 0.83
CA PRO A 137 9.77 14.45 1.57
C PRO A 137 10.65 15.52 0.86
N ALA A 138 10.10 16.71 0.68
CA ALA A 138 10.78 17.85 0.07
C ALA A 138 11.42 17.57 -1.31
N ASP A 139 10.87 16.63 -2.07
CA ASP A 139 11.41 16.15 -3.35
C ASP A 139 12.87 15.60 -3.26
N ASP A 140 13.29 15.21 -2.05
CA ASP A 140 14.63 14.68 -1.78
C ASP A 140 14.65 13.15 -1.85
N LEU A 141 15.08 12.60 -2.99
CA LEU A 141 15.22 11.16 -3.20
C LEU A 141 16.32 10.52 -2.33
N THR A 142 17.17 11.33 -1.70
CA THR A 142 18.23 10.86 -0.79
C THR A 142 17.76 10.74 0.65
N ASP A 143 16.53 11.19 0.95
CA ASP A 143 15.92 10.95 2.27
C ASP A 143 15.92 9.45 2.60
N PRO A 144 16.28 9.06 3.84
CA PRO A 144 16.41 7.65 4.20
C PRO A 144 15.18 6.78 3.95
N ALA A 145 13.96 7.34 4.06
CA ALA A 145 12.74 6.57 3.86
C ALA A 145 12.54 6.14 2.39
N PRO A 146 12.46 7.06 1.40
CA PRO A 146 12.39 6.65 0.00
C PRO A 146 13.64 5.90 -0.46
N ALA A 147 14.84 6.32 -0.06
CA ALA A 147 16.09 5.66 -0.45
C ALA A 147 16.10 4.19 -0.03
N THR A 148 15.71 3.88 1.21
CA THR A 148 15.62 2.49 1.69
C THR A 148 14.52 1.72 0.96
N THR A 149 13.37 2.34 0.70
CA THR A 149 12.27 1.70 -0.02
C THR A 149 12.70 1.31 -1.43
N PHE A 150 13.37 2.20 -2.15
CA PHE A 150 13.79 1.95 -3.54
C PHE A 150 14.75 0.77 -3.69
N THR A 151 15.53 0.45 -2.66
CA THR A 151 16.42 -0.73 -2.72
C THR A 151 15.68 -2.06 -2.82
N HIS A 152 14.41 -2.09 -2.45
CA HIS A 152 13.57 -3.29 -2.46
C HIS A 152 12.63 -3.37 -3.67
N LEU A 153 12.57 -2.34 -4.51
CA LEU A 153 11.66 -2.28 -5.65
C LEU A 153 12.35 -2.75 -6.93
N ASP A 154 11.66 -3.59 -7.70
CA ASP A 154 12.14 -4.08 -8.99
C ASP A 154 12.09 -3.01 -10.10
N ALA A 155 11.13 -2.08 -9.99
CA ALA A 155 10.96 -0.97 -10.92
C ALA A 155 10.46 0.27 -10.19
N THR A 156 10.93 1.44 -10.62
CA THR A 156 10.52 2.72 -10.05
C THR A 156 10.06 3.66 -11.16
N THR A 157 8.94 4.34 -10.89
CA THR A 157 8.43 5.43 -11.72
C THR A 157 8.47 6.70 -10.90
N VAL A 158 9.22 7.71 -11.37
CA VAL A 158 9.41 8.97 -10.63
C VAL A 158 8.66 10.08 -11.32
N LEU A 159 7.69 10.68 -10.61
CA LEU A 159 6.99 11.88 -11.07
C LEU A 159 7.90 13.10 -10.93
N SER A 160 8.03 13.90 -11.97
CA SER A 160 8.91 15.07 -12.00
C SER A 160 8.15 16.37 -12.22
N ARG A 161 8.25 17.29 -11.27
CA ARG A 161 7.67 18.65 -11.41
C ARG A 161 8.27 19.41 -12.58
N LYS A 162 9.56 19.23 -12.86
CA LYS A 162 10.26 19.88 -13.98
C LYS A 162 9.66 19.52 -15.33
N ILE A 163 9.19 18.28 -15.48
CA ILE A 163 8.51 17.83 -16.70
C ILE A 163 7.13 18.47 -16.80
N THR A 164 6.40 18.54 -15.66
CA THR A 164 5.09 19.21 -15.60
C THR A 164 5.18 20.70 -15.98
N GLU A 165 6.22 21.39 -15.53
CA GLU A 165 6.47 22.81 -15.88
C GLU A 165 6.62 23.05 -17.39
N LEU A 166 7.07 22.03 -18.12
CA LEU A 166 7.15 22.07 -19.58
C LEU A 166 5.83 21.71 -20.28
N GLY A 167 4.76 21.43 -19.51
CA GLY A 167 3.46 21.03 -20.05
C GLY A 167 3.42 19.62 -20.62
N ILE A 168 4.38 18.77 -20.27
CA ILE A 168 4.49 17.37 -20.77
C ILE A 168 3.80 16.44 -19.76
N TYR A 169 2.90 15.62 -20.27
CA TYR A 169 2.16 14.63 -19.48
C TYR A 169 2.13 13.28 -20.22
N PRO A 170 2.21 12.14 -19.48
CA PRO A 170 2.48 12.03 -18.03
C PRO A 170 3.88 12.53 -17.66
N ALA A 171 4.01 13.15 -16.47
CA ALA A 171 5.24 13.78 -16.00
C ALA A 171 6.18 12.77 -15.33
N VAL A 172 6.59 11.74 -16.05
CA VAL A 172 7.46 10.63 -15.61
C VAL A 172 8.71 10.53 -16.47
#